data_2824a000fcb63d9c2ca63b979bd86f35
#
_entry.id   2824a000fcb63d9c2ca63b979bd86f35
#
_cell.length_a   1.000
_cell.length_b   1.000
_cell.length_c   1.000
_cell.angle_alpha   90.00
_cell.angle_beta   90.00
_cell.angle_gamma   90.00
#
_symmetry.space_group_name_H-M   'P 1'
#
loop_
_entity.id
_entity.type
_entity.pdbx_description
1 polymer ?
#
loop_
_entity_poly.entity_id
_entity_poly.type
_entity_poly.pdbx_seq_one_letter_code
_entity_poly.pdbx_strand_id
1 'polypeptide(L)'
;SVQVSHIRSRLIEHGLSVRHCIWEKSNPSPMNGQHMWLSSIENCVYARKKGAYHDIRERCKSAVWKCPTEKYKGHPTPKPISLMERLIQASSKPEDIVFDPCMGSGAVGIAAKRTRRSFIGIEMDEKYYNITQDRIDKAVSGIGEKVDITSFL
;
A
#
# COMPACT_ATOMS: atom_id res chain seq x y z
N SER A 1 -13.86 6.11 -11.80
CA SER A 1 -14.73 5.08 -11.18
C SER A 1 -15.72 5.76 -10.22
N VAL A 2 -16.99 5.37 -10.29
CA VAL A 2 -18.07 5.87 -9.39
C VAL A 2 -17.68 5.65 -7.92
N GLN A 3 -17.09 4.51 -7.61
CA GLN A 3 -16.63 4.20 -6.24
C GLN A 3 -15.58 5.18 -5.73
N VAL A 4 -14.59 5.54 -6.54
CA VAL A 4 -13.55 6.53 -6.16
C VAL A 4 -14.17 7.90 -5.88
N SER A 5 -15.12 8.34 -6.70
CA SER A 5 -15.83 9.60 -6.50
C SER A 5 -16.64 9.59 -5.20
N HIS A 6 -17.38 8.53 -4.93
CA HIS A 6 -18.17 8.38 -3.71
C HIS A 6 -17.28 8.41 -2.45
N ILE A 7 -16.22 7.60 -2.41
CA ILE A 7 -15.28 7.57 -1.28
C ILE A 7 -14.66 8.96 -1.06
N ARG A 8 -14.22 9.64 -2.14
CA ARG A 8 -13.65 10.99 -2.04
C ARG A 8 -14.63 11.99 -1.42
N SER A 9 -15.88 12.01 -1.89
CA SER A 9 -16.91 12.92 -1.37
C SER A 9 -17.12 12.70 0.12
N ARG A 10 -17.30 11.45 0.55
CA ARG A 10 -17.48 11.13 1.97
C ARG A 10 -16.29 11.56 2.84
N LEU A 11 -15.07 11.34 2.38
CA LEU A 11 -13.89 11.76 3.13
C LEU A 11 -13.76 13.29 3.23
N ILE A 12 -14.12 14.02 2.18
CA ILE A 12 -14.14 15.48 2.17
C ILE A 12 -15.22 16.02 3.12
N GLU A 13 -16.42 15.45 3.12
CA GLU A 13 -17.51 15.78 4.05
C GLU A 13 -17.07 15.63 5.51
N HIS A 14 -16.18 14.67 5.81
CA HIS A 14 -15.57 14.49 7.14
C HIS A 14 -14.35 15.39 7.39
N GLY A 15 -14.13 16.42 6.58
CA GLY A 15 -13.06 17.41 6.78
C GLY A 15 -11.65 16.93 6.46
N LEU A 16 -11.50 15.83 5.71
CA LEU A 16 -10.20 15.31 5.31
C LEU A 16 -9.69 15.97 4.03
N SER A 17 -8.38 16.22 3.95
CA SER A 17 -7.70 16.55 2.70
C SER A 17 -7.52 15.28 1.88
N VAL A 18 -8.01 15.27 0.63
CA VAL A 18 -8.08 14.06 -0.19
C VAL A 18 -7.32 14.22 -1.51
N ARG A 19 -6.57 13.18 -1.89
CA ARG A 19 -5.88 13.06 -3.17
C ARG A 19 -6.23 11.73 -3.83
N HIS A 20 -6.59 11.78 -5.13
CA HIS A 20 -6.66 10.59 -5.95
C HIS A 20 -5.23 10.23 -6.40
N CYS A 21 -4.83 9.01 -6.16
CA CYS A 21 -3.54 8.46 -6.53
C CYS A 21 -3.72 7.24 -7.41
N ILE A 22 -2.69 6.89 -8.18
CA ILE A 22 -2.71 5.76 -9.10
C ILE A 22 -1.46 4.91 -8.89
N TRP A 23 -1.64 3.62 -8.73
CA TRP A 23 -0.56 2.67 -8.92
C TRP A 23 -0.57 2.17 -10.37
N GLU A 24 0.50 2.46 -11.10
CA GLU A 24 0.78 1.95 -12.44
C GLU A 24 1.62 0.68 -12.32
N LYS A 25 1.09 -0.43 -12.82
CA LYS A 25 1.76 -1.73 -12.83
C LYS A 25 2.76 -1.76 -13.97
N SER A 26 4.07 -1.90 -13.69
CA SER A 26 5.08 -2.02 -14.75
C SER A 26 5.06 -3.38 -15.47
N ASN A 27 4.41 -4.39 -14.89
CA ASN A 27 4.23 -5.74 -15.43
C ASN A 27 2.76 -6.20 -15.31
N PRO A 28 1.79 -5.54 -15.97
CA PRO A 28 0.38 -5.92 -15.88
C PRO A 28 0.17 -7.36 -16.37
N SER A 29 -0.80 -8.07 -15.77
CA SER A 29 -1.14 -9.41 -16.17
C SER A 29 -1.65 -9.43 -17.61
N PRO A 30 -1.19 -10.33 -18.49
CA PRO A 30 -1.71 -10.47 -19.86
C PRO A 30 -3.10 -11.09 -19.92
N MET A 31 -3.68 -11.52 -18.80
CA MET A 31 -5.06 -12.04 -18.77
C MET A 31 -6.03 -11.00 -19.38
N ASN A 32 -6.87 -11.47 -20.30
CA ASN A 32 -7.82 -10.66 -21.08
C ASN A 32 -7.19 -9.72 -22.14
N GLY A 33 -5.87 -9.68 -22.31
CA GLY A 33 -5.22 -8.83 -23.33
C GLY A 33 -5.64 -9.13 -24.78
N GLN A 34 -6.29 -10.26 -25.02
CA GLN A 34 -6.86 -10.60 -26.33
C GLN A 34 -8.20 -9.90 -26.61
N HIS A 35 -8.89 -9.41 -25.59
CA HIS A 35 -10.24 -8.85 -25.70
C HIS A 35 -10.34 -7.40 -25.24
N MET A 36 -9.43 -6.95 -24.39
CA MET A 36 -9.46 -5.61 -23.78
C MET A 36 -8.04 -5.08 -23.56
N TRP A 37 -7.91 -3.77 -23.33
CA TRP A 37 -6.68 -3.18 -22.85
C TRP A 37 -6.26 -3.81 -21.51
N LEU A 38 -4.96 -4.00 -21.30
CA LEU A 38 -4.44 -4.55 -20.03
C LEU A 38 -4.85 -3.69 -18.85
N SER A 39 -5.24 -4.32 -17.75
CA SER A 39 -5.50 -3.64 -16.48
C SER A 39 -4.18 -3.25 -15.81
N SER A 40 -3.60 -2.15 -16.30
CA SER A 40 -2.27 -1.66 -15.89
C SER A 40 -2.29 -0.69 -14.72
N ILE A 41 -3.47 -0.28 -14.23
CA ILE A 41 -3.58 0.68 -13.13
C ILE A 41 -4.49 0.17 -12.01
N GLU A 42 -4.19 0.62 -10.79
CA GLU A 42 -5.14 0.57 -9.66
C GLU A 42 -5.31 1.96 -9.06
N ASN A 43 -6.55 2.26 -8.66
CA ASN A 43 -6.89 3.52 -8.03
C ASN A 43 -6.65 3.45 -6.52
N CYS A 44 -6.14 4.54 -5.96
CA CYS A 44 -5.95 4.73 -4.53
C CYS A 44 -6.52 6.08 -4.11
N VAL A 45 -7.17 6.15 -2.96
CA VAL A 45 -7.60 7.40 -2.35
C VAL A 45 -6.76 7.64 -1.11
N TYR A 46 -5.89 8.64 -1.17
CA TYR A 46 -5.14 9.13 -0.02
C TYR A 46 -5.94 10.22 0.68
N ALA A 47 -6.12 10.08 1.99
CA ALA A 47 -6.81 11.06 2.81
C ALA A 47 -6.06 11.32 4.11
N ARG A 48 -6.04 12.57 4.57
CA ARG A 48 -5.39 12.92 5.84
C ARG A 48 -6.13 14.04 6.58
N LYS A 49 -6.03 14.03 7.90
CA LYS A 49 -6.46 15.15 8.74
C LYS A 49 -5.52 16.35 8.55
N LYS A 50 -6.04 17.57 8.75
CA LYS A 50 -5.23 18.78 8.80
C LYS A 50 -4.15 18.64 9.88
N GLY A 51 -2.90 18.94 9.55
CA GLY A 51 -1.77 18.83 10.47
C GLY A 51 -1.21 17.40 10.66
N ALA A 52 -1.82 16.36 10.09
CA ALA A 52 -1.25 15.02 10.14
C ALA A 52 0.14 14.97 9.47
N TYR A 53 1.00 14.08 9.97
CA TYR A 53 2.33 13.88 9.41
C TYR A 53 2.24 13.49 7.92
N HIS A 54 3.14 14.07 7.14
CA HIS A 54 3.41 13.66 5.77
C HIS A 54 4.85 14.04 5.45
N ASP A 55 5.66 13.08 5.01
CA ASP A 55 7.07 13.29 4.73
C ASP A 55 7.22 14.40 3.67
N ILE A 56 8.06 15.40 3.97
CA ILE A 56 8.28 16.54 3.10
C ILE A 56 8.87 16.12 1.75
N ARG A 57 9.64 15.05 1.72
CA ARG A 57 10.25 14.50 0.50
C ARG A 57 9.22 13.95 -0.47
N GLU A 58 8.08 13.47 0.03
CA GLU A 58 6.99 12.93 -0.77
C GLU A 58 5.93 13.98 -1.17
N ARG A 59 5.88 15.13 -0.48
CA ARG A 59 4.85 16.17 -0.73
C ARG A 59 4.87 16.74 -2.15
N CYS A 60 6.04 16.78 -2.78
CA CYS A 60 6.22 17.35 -4.13
C CYS A 60 6.34 16.25 -5.21
N LYS A 61 6.13 14.98 -4.87
CA LYS A 61 6.21 13.87 -5.81
C LYS A 61 4.88 13.59 -6.50
N SER A 62 4.98 12.86 -7.61
CA SER A 62 3.81 12.43 -8.36
C SER A 62 2.86 11.56 -7.52
N ALA A 63 1.55 11.76 -7.73
CA ALA A 63 0.51 10.89 -7.22
C ALA A 63 0.33 9.60 -8.07
N VAL A 64 1.17 9.39 -9.07
CA VAL A 64 1.26 8.15 -9.85
C VAL A 64 2.50 7.41 -9.43
N TRP A 65 2.32 6.15 -8.97
CA TRP A 65 3.40 5.30 -8.50
C TRP A 65 3.56 4.13 -9.44
N LYS A 66 4.73 4.02 -10.06
CA LYS A 66 5.05 2.93 -10.97
C LYS A 66 5.85 1.87 -10.25
N CYS A 67 5.30 0.67 -10.12
CA CYS A 67 6.02 -0.49 -9.59
C CYS A 67 5.40 -1.80 -10.08
N PRO A 68 6.16 -2.91 -10.09
CA PRO A 68 5.66 -4.20 -10.53
C PRO A 68 4.63 -4.76 -9.53
N THR A 69 3.78 -5.65 -10.05
CA THR A 69 2.96 -6.53 -9.21
C THR A 69 3.83 -7.57 -8.54
N GLU A 70 3.50 -7.93 -7.31
CA GLU A 70 4.07 -9.11 -6.67
C GLU A 70 3.29 -10.38 -7.05
N LYS A 71 3.99 -11.52 -7.01
CA LYS A 71 3.39 -12.85 -7.11
C LYS A 71 3.63 -13.57 -5.80
N TYR A 72 2.57 -14.06 -5.20
CA TYR A 72 2.65 -14.90 -4.02
C TYR A 72 1.66 -16.06 -4.14
N LYS A 73 2.15 -17.30 -4.07
CA LYS A 73 1.33 -18.50 -4.30
C LYS A 73 0.17 -18.67 -3.30
N GLY A 74 0.25 -18.02 -2.16
CA GLY A 74 -0.75 -18.09 -1.09
C GLY A 74 -1.90 -17.10 -1.22
N HIS A 75 -1.84 -16.13 -2.16
CA HIS A 75 -2.88 -15.10 -2.32
C HIS A 75 -3.00 -14.66 -3.77
N PRO A 76 -4.23 -14.50 -4.32
CA PRO A 76 -4.41 -14.22 -5.75
C PRO A 76 -3.94 -12.82 -6.19
N THR A 77 -4.03 -11.82 -5.31
CA THR A 77 -3.75 -10.41 -5.65
C THR A 77 -2.92 -9.71 -4.57
N PRO A 78 -1.68 -10.19 -4.29
CA PRO A 78 -0.84 -9.55 -3.28
C PRO A 78 -0.45 -8.13 -3.74
N LYS A 79 -0.45 -7.17 -2.81
CA LYS A 79 0.05 -5.83 -3.07
C LYS A 79 1.58 -5.82 -2.93
N PRO A 80 2.31 -5.00 -3.72
CA PRO A 80 3.76 -4.90 -3.60
C PRO A 80 4.17 -4.37 -2.22
N ILE A 81 5.06 -5.08 -1.54
CA ILE A 81 5.58 -4.66 -0.23
C ILE A 81 6.28 -3.32 -0.35
N SER A 82 7.09 -3.11 -1.39
CA SER A 82 7.79 -1.85 -1.65
C SER A 82 6.86 -0.64 -1.78
N LEU A 83 5.70 -0.82 -2.42
CA LEU A 83 4.68 0.23 -2.48
C LEU A 83 4.12 0.53 -1.08
N MET A 84 3.83 -0.50 -0.28
CA MET A 84 3.34 -0.31 1.08
C MET A 84 4.38 0.36 1.98
N GLU A 85 5.66 -0.02 1.89
CA GLU A 85 6.77 0.63 2.59
C GLU A 85 6.82 2.13 2.29
N ARG A 86 6.74 2.51 1.01
CA ARG A 86 6.72 3.92 0.60
C ARG A 86 5.53 4.68 1.21
N LEU A 87 4.33 4.11 1.15
CA LEU A 87 3.12 4.74 1.68
C LEU A 87 3.17 4.91 3.21
N ILE A 88 3.67 3.91 3.92
CA ILE A 88 3.85 3.93 5.37
C ILE A 88 4.89 4.99 5.76
N GLN A 89 6.04 5.02 5.10
CA GLN A 89 7.09 6.02 5.36
C GLN A 89 6.64 7.44 5.07
N ALA A 90 5.85 7.64 4.02
CA ALA A 90 5.29 8.94 3.67
C ALA A 90 4.28 9.46 4.70
N SER A 91 3.56 8.57 5.38
CA SER A 91 2.38 8.90 6.18
C SER A 91 2.55 8.71 7.69
N SER A 92 3.67 8.14 8.14
CA SER A 92 3.94 7.83 9.54
C SER A 92 5.42 7.98 9.89
N LYS A 93 5.71 8.02 11.18
CA LYS A 93 7.07 7.98 11.74
C LYS A 93 7.39 6.57 12.24
N PRO A 94 8.68 6.20 12.41
CA PRO A 94 9.03 5.02 13.18
C PRO A 94 8.31 4.99 14.53
N GLU A 95 7.96 3.79 14.99
CA GLU A 95 7.21 3.51 16.24
C GLU A 95 5.71 3.87 16.20
N ASP A 96 5.22 4.55 15.15
CA ASP A 96 3.76 4.74 14.94
C ASP A 96 3.06 3.41 14.70
N ILE A 97 1.74 3.38 14.90
CA ILE A 97 0.89 2.21 14.66
C ILE A 97 0.30 2.30 13.25
N VAL A 98 0.47 1.25 12.47
CA VAL A 98 -0.18 1.04 11.17
C VAL A 98 -1.33 0.05 11.36
N PHE A 99 -2.52 0.44 10.92
CA PHE A 99 -3.72 -0.38 11.01
C PHE A 99 -4.21 -0.77 9.61
N ASP A 100 -4.47 -2.07 9.40
CA ASP A 100 -5.05 -2.61 8.17
C ASP A 100 -6.26 -3.50 8.50
N PRO A 101 -7.50 -3.05 8.23
CA PRO A 101 -8.70 -3.80 8.52
C PRO A 101 -8.97 -4.96 7.55
N CYS A 102 -8.18 -5.12 6.49
CA CYS A 102 -8.34 -6.14 5.45
C CYS A 102 -6.96 -6.64 5.00
N MET A 103 -6.15 -7.18 5.93
CA MET A 103 -4.72 -7.40 5.74
C MET A 103 -4.35 -8.42 4.66
N GLY A 104 -5.27 -9.30 4.28
CA GLY A 104 -5.12 -10.24 3.15
C GLY A 104 -3.81 -11.00 3.16
N SER A 105 -2.93 -10.73 2.21
CA SER A 105 -1.60 -11.35 2.11
C SER A 105 -0.54 -10.81 3.08
N GLY A 106 -0.86 -9.80 3.89
CA GLY A 106 0.03 -9.22 4.89
C GLY A 106 1.07 -8.23 4.36
N ALA A 107 0.92 -7.72 3.15
CA ALA A 107 1.89 -6.78 2.56
C ALA A 107 2.11 -5.54 3.44
N VAL A 108 1.03 -4.99 4.01
CA VAL A 108 1.09 -3.83 4.91
C VAL A 108 1.79 -4.18 6.22
N GLY A 109 1.51 -5.34 6.81
CA GLY A 109 2.15 -5.80 8.05
C GLY A 109 3.66 -6.04 7.89
N ILE A 110 4.06 -6.67 6.77
CA ILE A 110 5.48 -6.86 6.44
C ILE A 110 6.17 -5.51 6.26
N ALA A 111 5.54 -4.59 5.53
CA ALA A 111 6.08 -3.25 5.29
C ALA A 111 6.18 -2.44 6.60
N ALA A 112 5.19 -2.53 7.48
CA ALA A 112 5.21 -1.90 8.80
C ALA A 112 6.41 -2.40 9.63
N LYS A 113 6.60 -3.73 9.72
CA LYS A 113 7.72 -4.33 10.45
C LYS A 113 9.07 -3.89 9.88
N ARG A 114 9.23 -3.92 8.54
CA ARG A 114 10.48 -3.50 7.87
C ARG A 114 10.79 -2.02 8.06
N THR A 115 9.78 -1.19 8.22
CA THR A 115 9.92 0.26 8.42
C THR A 115 9.87 0.68 9.89
N ARG A 116 9.92 -0.27 10.82
CA ARG A 116 9.88 -0.08 12.28
C ARG A 116 8.60 0.60 12.76
N ARG A 117 7.46 0.16 12.26
CA ARG A 117 6.14 0.54 12.77
C ARG A 117 5.50 -0.64 13.46
N SER A 118 4.71 -0.37 14.48
CA SER A 118 3.79 -1.37 15.05
C SER A 118 2.66 -1.66 14.06
N PHE A 119 2.13 -2.87 14.09
CA PHE A 119 1.08 -3.28 13.15
C PHE A 119 -0.11 -3.89 13.88
N ILE A 120 -1.31 -3.49 13.46
CA ILE A 120 -2.57 -4.12 13.83
C ILE A 120 -3.28 -4.48 12.54
N GLY A 121 -3.58 -5.76 12.34
CA GLY A 121 -4.27 -6.24 11.15
C GLY A 121 -5.51 -7.06 11.50
N ILE A 122 -6.50 -7.00 10.64
CA ILE A 122 -7.71 -7.82 10.70
C ILE A 122 -7.83 -8.59 9.39
N GLU A 123 -8.14 -9.89 9.48
CA GLU A 123 -8.48 -10.74 8.34
C GLU A 123 -9.63 -11.67 8.75
N MET A 124 -10.62 -11.77 7.91
CA MET A 124 -11.82 -12.55 8.18
C MET A 124 -11.66 -14.03 7.80
N ASP A 125 -10.82 -14.30 6.79
CA ASP A 125 -10.50 -15.66 6.33
C ASP A 125 -9.37 -16.23 7.18
N GLU A 126 -9.65 -17.28 7.95
CA GLU A 126 -8.68 -17.93 8.86
C GLU A 126 -7.43 -18.43 8.10
N LYS A 127 -7.59 -18.95 6.90
CA LYS A 127 -6.48 -19.43 6.08
C LYS A 127 -5.54 -18.26 5.71
N TYR A 128 -6.12 -17.14 5.26
CA TYR A 128 -5.31 -15.95 4.95
C TYR A 128 -4.70 -15.34 6.21
N TYR A 129 -5.42 -15.33 7.32
CA TYR A 129 -4.88 -14.91 8.61
C TYR A 129 -3.62 -15.67 8.98
N ASN A 130 -3.67 -17.01 8.98
CA ASN A 130 -2.53 -17.86 9.34
C ASN A 130 -1.34 -17.69 8.39
N ILE A 131 -1.59 -17.58 7.07
CA ILE A 131 -0.56 -17.30 6.07
C ILE A 131 0.11 -15.96 6.35
N THR A 132 -0.68 -14.95 6.65
CA THR A 132 -0.20 -13.59 6.89
C THR A 132 0.61 -13.49 8.16
N GLN A 133 0.17 -14.13 9.23
CA GLN A 133 0.92 -14.19 10.49
C GLN A 133 2.31 -14.79 10.27
N ASP A 134 2.40 -15.96 9.61
CA ASP A 134 3.68 -16.59 9.28
C ASP A 134 4.61 -15.70 8.43
N ARG A 135 4.05 -14.98 7.46
CA ARG A 135 4.81 -14.04 6.61
C ARG A 135 5.35 -12.85 7.39
N ILE A 136 4.53 -12.27 8.27
CA ILE A 136 4.96 -11.13 9.09
C ILE A 136 6.01 -11.59 10.10
N ASP A 137 5.85 -12.75 10.71
CA ASP A 137 6.82 -13.28 11.68
C ASP A 137 8.19 -13.55 11.04
N LYS A 138 8.21 -14.08 9.82
CA LYS A 138 9.42 -14.31 9.04
C LYS A 138 10.05 -13.05 8.45
N ALA A 139 9.33 -11.94 8.39
CA ALA A 139 9.87 -10.70 7.88
C ALA A 139 10.96 -10.16 8.81
N VAL A 140 12.13 -9.86 8.26
CA VAL A 140 13.24 -9.26 9.01
C VAL A 140 12.87 -7.82 9.36
N SER A 141 13.03 -7.45 10.63
CA SER A 141 12.90 -6.05 11.04
C SER A 141 13.99 -5.23 10.39
N GLY A 142 13.64 -4.13 9.76
CA GLY A 142 14.60 -3.23 9.10
C GLY A 142 15.51 -2.57 10.12
N ILE A 143 16.63 -3.20 10.41
CA ILE A 143 17.77 -2.57 11.06
C ILE A 143 18.68 -2.07 9.93
N GLY A 144 18.54 -0.81 9.56
CA GLY A 144 19.62 -0.06 8.92
C GLY A 144 19.84 -0.21 7.42
N GLU A 145 19.04 -0.87 6.63
CA GLU A 145 19.14 -0.74 5.19
C GLU A 145 18.36 0.49 4.70
N LYS A 146 19.10 1.49 4.23
CA LYS A 146 18.54 2.60 3.45
C LYS A 146 17.91 1.98 2.21
N VAL A 147 16.58 1.98 2.15
CA VAL A 147 15.90 1.68 0.90
C VAL A 147 16.35 2.74 -0.11
N ASP A 148 17.10 2.32 -1.10
CA ASP A 148 17.51 3.19 -2.19
C ASP A 148 16.28 3.54 -3.03
N ILE A 149 15.78 4.75 -2.82
CA ILE A 149 14.58 5.26 -3.47
C ILE A 149 14.84 5.64 -4.93
N THR A 150 16.10 5.54 -5.40
CA THR A 150 16.50 5.90 -6.77
C THR A 150 15.98 4.91 -7.82
N SER A 151 15.59 3.71 -7.42
CA SER A 151 15.03 2.68 -8.32
C SER A 151 13.59 2.97 -8.81
N PHE A 152 12.99 4.09 -8.41
CA PHE A 152 11.63 4.50 -8.79
C PHE A 152 11.59 5.78 -9.66
N LEU A 153 12.74 6.22 -10.19
CA LEU A 153 12.83 7.29 -11.17
C LEU A 153 12.66 6.79 -12.60
#